data_6a23acbf3e72ed0e0464b0a18facabc5
#
_entry.id   6a23acbf3e72ed0e0464b0a18facabc5
#
_cell.length_a   1.000
_cell.length_b   1.000
_cell.length_c   1.000
_cell.angle_alpha   90.00
_cell.angle_beta   90.00
_cell.angle_gamma   90.00
#
_symmetry.space_group_name_H-M   'P 1'
#
loop_
_entity.id
_entity.type
_entity.pdbx_description
1 polymer ?
#
loop_
_entity_poly.entity_id
_entity_poly.type
_entity_poly.pdbx_seq_one_letter_code
_entity_poly.pdbx_strand_id
1 'polypeptide(L)'
;VRISDIQRCEVRPGLLVEWTFSPATRAAAATLPTDSRPPAYIQEGHIRTARSVREDGLFVPTWLGAAFDLPGRVDLDALEEALRGWTLRHETLRSGFRWAGDEMHRFTLAEDDVSLRREPVGDFTDAGALVRHLQDRFDVAADALGWPNLIYTAVVRDDSTSVYMAFDHTNVDAYSLQRIPDEIHELYTAQLTGRTLTQTPVGSYVDFCEQERANADGIDDTHTIVDRWRAFIRRCDGR
;
A
#
# COMPACT_ATOMS: atom_id res chain seq x y z
N VAL A 1 -9.79 1.02 16.34
CA VAL A 1 -9.54 0.29 15.07
C VAL A 1 -10.16 -1.10 15.19
N ARG A 2 -10.96 -1.50 14.20
CA ARG A 2 -11.53 -2.84 14.09
C ARG A 2 -10.86 -3.54 12.88
N ILE A 3 -10.39 -4.76 13.07
CA ILE A 3 -9.85 -5.60 11.99
C ILE A 3 -10.93 -6.62 11.61
N SER A 4 -11.28 -6.67 10.33
CA SER A 4 -12.26 -7.65 9.81
C SER A 4 -12.08 -7.82 8.30
N ASP A 5 -12.63 -8.90 7.75
CA ASP A 5 -12.76 -9.04 6.31
C ASP A 5 -13.73 -7.99 5.75
N ILE A 6 -13.49 -7.55 4.52
CA ILE A 6 -14.35 -6.56 3.86
C ILE A 6 -15.81 -7.04 3.78
N GLN A 7 -16.05 -8.34 3.64
CA GLN A 7 -17.38 -8.94 3.61
C GLN A 7 -18.15 -8.78 4.93
N ARG A 8 -17.46 -8.44 6.02
CA ARG A 8 -18.04 -8.18 7.34
C ARG A 8 -18.09 -6.69 7.69
N CYS A 9 -17.64 -5.83 6.77
CA CYS A 9 -17.72 -4.40 6.94
C CYS A 9 -19.15 -3.91 6.63
N GLU A 10 -19.65 -2.96 7.40
CA GLU A 10 -20.88 -2.26 7.08
C GLU A 10 -20.57 -1.24 5.97
N VAL A 11 -20.90 -1.63 4.74
CA VAL A 11 -20.71 -0.79 3.56
C VAL A 11 -22.02 -0.15 3.19
N ARG A 12 -22.06 1.19 3.10
CA ARG A 12 -23.23 1.95 2.68
C ARG A 12 -23.14 2.25 1.19
N PRO A 13 -24.18 1.93 0.39
CA PRO A 13 -24.23 2.24 -1.04
C PRO A 13 -24.11 3.74 -1.35
N GLY A 14 -23.78 4.06 -2.60
CA GLY A 14 -23.61 5.42 -3.11
C GLY A 14 -22.82 5.44 -4.41
N LEU A 15 -22.39 6.62 -4.83
CA LEU A 15 -21.55 6.80 -6.01
C LEU A 15 -20.11 6.34 -5.71
N LEU A 16 -19.68 5.26 -6.37
CA LEU A 16 -18.30 4.78 -6.26
C LEU A 16 -17.38 5.52 -7.25
N VAL A 17 -16.28 6.00 -6.73
CA VAL A 17 -15.18 6.65 -7.47
C VAL A 17 -13.88 5.96 -7.11
N GLU A 18 -13.02 5.71 -8.11
CA GLU A 18 -11.70 5.10 -7.95
C GLU A 18 -10.58 6.06 -8.35
N TRP A 19 -9.42 5.92 -7.69
CA TRP A 19 -8.15 6.54 -8.10
C TRP A 19 -7.07 5.48 -8.24
N THR A 20 -6.42 5.50 -9.37
CA THR A 20 -5.23 4.69 -9.67
C THR A 20 -4.13 5.60 -10.20
N PHE A 21 -2.91 5.10 -10.30
CA PHE A 21 -1.87 5.85 -10.99
C PHE A 21 -2.24 6.10 -12.45
N SER A 22 -1.98 7.32 -12.92
CA SER A 22 -2.26 7.73 -14.29
C SER A 22 -1.49 6.89 -15.32
N PRO A 23 -1.92 6.86 -16.59
CA PRO A 23 -1.15 6.24 -17.67
C PRO A 23 0.26 6.82 -17.80
N ALA A 24 0.43 8.13 -17.56
CA ALA A 24 1.74 8.79 -17.61
C ALA A 24 2.67 8.27 -16.51
N THR A 25 2.19 8.17 -15.27
CA THR A 25 2.93 7.59 -14.13
C THR A 25 3.32 6.13 -14.41
N ARG A 26 2.40 5.34 -14.95
CA ARG A 26 2.70 3.93 -15.31
C ARG A 26 3.74 3.82 -16.42
N ALA A 27 3.70 4.71 -17.43
CA ALA A 27 4.68 4.75 -18.50
C ALA A 27 6.07 5.17 -17.98
N ALA A 28 6.13 6.18 -17.10
CA ALA A 28 7.37 6.57 -16.42
C ALA A 28 7.95 5.39 -15.62
N ALA A 29 7.13 4.75 -14.79
CA ALA A 29 7.54 3.58 -14.02
C ALA A 29 8.14 2.48 -14.90
N ALA A 30 7.56 2.21 -16.08
CA ALA A 30 8.01 1.13 -16.97
C ALA A 30 9.47 1.31 -17.48
N THR A 31 9.98 2.53 -17.49
CA THR A 31 11.31 2.89 -18.03
C THR A 31 12.35 3.24 -16.95
N LEU A 32 11.95 3.27 -15.68
CA LEU A 32 12.87 3.60 -14.59
C LEU A 32 14.01 2.61 -14.47
N PRO A 33 15.22 3.08 -14.16
CA PRO A 33 16.33 2.20 -13.80
C PRO A 33 16.03 1.46 -12.47
N THR A 34 16.83 0.46 -12.18
CA THR A 34 16.85 -0.17 -10.86
C THR A 34 17.27 0.83 -9.79
N ASP A 35 16.53 0.89 -8.70
CA ASP A 35 16.94 1.58 -7.47
C ASP A 35 18.01 0.73 -6.78
N SER A 36 19.11 1.34 -6.38
CA SER A 36 20.21 0.62 -5.72
C SER A 36 19.84 0.08 -4.33
N ARG A 37 18.81 0.65 -3.72
CA ARG A 37 18.31 0.22 -2.40
C ARG A 37 17.50 -1.07 -2.54
N PRO A 38 17.95 -2.19 -1.94
CA PRO A 38 17.28 -3.48 -2.13
C PRO A 38 15.92 -3.54 -1.43
N PRO A 39 15.08 -4.54 -1.73
CA PRO A 39 13.90 -4.83 -0.93
C PRO A 39 14.28 -5.27 0.49
N ALA A 40 13.41 -5.01 1.47
CA ALA A 40 13.53 -5.65 2.78
C ALA A 40 13.40 -7.17 2.66
N TYR A 41 13.99 -7.91 3.60
CA TYR A 41 13.85 -9.37 3.62
C TYR A 41 12.39 -9.82 3.65
N ILE A 42 11.56 -9.12 4.40
CA ILE A 42 10.13 -9.44 4.49
C ILE A 42 9.39 -9.15 3.18
N GLN A 43 9.73 -8.06 2.48
CA GLN A 43 9.15 -7.77 1.16
C GLN A 43 9.56 -8.84 0.14
N GLU A 44 10.83 -9.20 0.11
CA GLU A 44 11.33 -10.23 -0.78
C GLU A 44 10.67 -11.59 -0.50
N GLY A 45 10.60 -12.00 0.77
CA GLY A 45 9.95 -13.24 1.18
C GLY A 45 8.48 -13.28 0.78
N HIS A 46 7.75 -12.19 1.00
CA HIS A 46 6.34 -12.06 0.63
C HIS A 46 6.12 -12.22 -0.88
N ILE A 47 6.88 -11.49 -1.70
CA ILE A 47 6.74 -11.52 -3.16
C ILE A 47 7.17 -12.89 -3.73
N ARG A 48 8.24 -13.51 -3.20
CA ARG A 48 8.67 -14.86 -3.60
C ARG A 48 7.60 -15.91 -3.27
N THR A 49 6.96 -15.79 -2.10
CA THR A 49 5.85 -16.67 -1.71
C THR A 49 4.66 -16.49 -2.64
N ALA A 50 4.26 -15.24 -2.94
CA ALA A 50 3.17 -14.95 -3.87
C ALA A 50 3.46 -15.52 -5.27
N ARG A 51 4.72 -15.41 -5.75
CA ARG A 51 5.15 -15.98 -7.02
C ARG A 51 5.04 -17.52 -7.02
N SER A 52 5.55 -18.20 -5.98
CA SER A 52 5.46 -19.65 -5.86
C SER A 52 4.02 -20.14 -5.85
N VAL A 53 3.15 -19.48 -5.08
CA VAL A 53 1.70 -19.80 -5.03
C VAL A 53 1.06 -19.64 -6.41
N ARG A 54 1.47 -18.61 -7.17
CA ARG A 54 0.97 -18.35 -8.53
C ARG A 54 1.47 -19.41 -9.53
N GLU A 55 2.72 -19.86 -9.40
CA GLU A 55 3.31 -20.94 -10.21
C GLU A 55 2.59 -22.29 -9.97
N ASP A 56 2.07 -22.50 -8.76
CA ASP A 56 1.20 -23.66 -8.42
C ASP A 56 -0.25 -23.51 -8.95
N GLY A 57 -0.54 -22.45 -9.71
CA GLY A 57 -1.86 -22.19 -10.29
C GLY A 57 -2.88 -21.63 -9.29
N LEU A 58 -2.45 -21.19 -8.12
CA LEU A 58 -3.30 -20.60 -7.11
C LEU A 58 -3.22 -19.07 -7.13
N PHE A 59 -4.31 -18.44 -6.75
CA PHE A 59 -4.36 -16.99 -6.47
C PHE A 59 -4.85 -16.77 -5.05
N VAL A 60 -4.01 -16.18 -4.22
CA VAL A 60 -4.33 -15.86 -2.82
C VAL A 60 -4.13 -14.36 -2.64
N PRO A 61 -5.21 -13.56 -2.53
CA PRO A 61 -5.10 -12.14 -2.23
C PRO A 61 -4.45 -11.93 -0.86
N THR A 62 -3.48 -11.02 -0.81
CA THR A 62 -2.71 -10.71 0.41
C THR A 62 -2.78 -9.22 0.75
N TRP A 63 -3.71 -8.49 0.15
CA TRP A 63 -3.86 -7.08 0.39
C TRP A 63 -4.35 -6.76 1.81
N LEU A 64 -3.91 -5.62 2.30
CA LEU A 64 -4.40 -4.98 3.51
C LEU A 64 -5.12 -3.70 3.12
N GLY A 65 -6.16 -3.32 3.88
CA GLY A 65 -6.94 -2.13 3.58
C GLY A 65 -7.27 -1.28 4.79
N ALA A 66 -7.52 0.00 4.51
CA ALA A 66 -8.10 0.93 5.46
C ALA A 66 -9.50 1.36 4.98
N ALA A 67 -10.44 1.47 5.90
CA ALA A 67 -11.77 2.00 5.66
C ALA A 67 -12.12 3.03 6.74
N PHE A 68 -12.59 4.21 6.32
CA PHE A 68 -12.98 5.30 7.21
C PHE A 68 -13.94 6.26 6.52
N ASP A 69 -14.66 7.05 7.31
CA ASP A 69 -15.59 8.04 6.80
C ASP A 69 -15.03 9.46 6.90
N LEU A 70 -15.33 10.25 5.87
CA LEU A 70 -15.22 11.69 5.85
C LEU A 70 -16.62 12.30 5.96
N PRO A 71 -16.81 13.40 6.74
CA PRO A 71 -18.11 14.01 6.92
C PRO A 71 -18.58 14.69 5.65
N GLY A 72 -19.87 14.53 5.33
CA GLY A 72 -20.53 15.15 4.20
C GLY A 72 -20.08 14.61 2.83
N ARG A 73 -20.56 15.28 1.79
CA ARG A 73 -20.14 15.02 0.42
C ARG A 73 -18.77 15.66 0.19
N VAL A 74 -17.77 14.84 -0.10
CA VAL A 74 -16.40 15.35 -0.30
C VAL A 74 -16.25 16.14 -1.60
N ASP A 75 -15.35 17.11 -1.59
CA ASP A 75 -14.77 17.68 -2.79
C ASP A 75 -13.75 16.66 -3.37
N LEU A 76 -14.06 16.16 -4.56
CA LEU A 76 -13.26 15.09 -5.18
C LEU A 76 -11.90 15.58 -5.66
N ASP A 77 -11.75 16.86 -6.00
CA ASP A 77 -10.46 17.42 -6.42
C ASP A 77 -9.55 17.59 -5.20
N ALA A 78 -10.09 18.09 -4.10
CA ALA A 78 -9.36 18.18 -2.83
C ALA A 78 -8.97 16.79 -2.29
N LEU A 79 -9.84 15.78 -2.44
CA LEU A 79 -9.52 14.41 -2.02
C LEU A 79 -8.43 13.79 -2.91
N GLU A 80 -8.47 14.01 -4.22
CA GLU A 80 -7.45 13.55 -5.16
C GLU A 80 -6.07 14.11 -4.79
N GLU A 81 -5.97 15.42 -4.53
CA GLU A 81 -4.73 16.05 -4.10
C GLU A 81 -4.26 15.56 -2.73
N ALA A 82 -5.17 15.27 -1.80
CA ALA A 82 -4.82 14.67 -0.52
C ALA A 82 -4.25 13.26 -0.68
N LEU A 83 -4.87 12.42 -1.51
CA LEU A 83 -4.39 11.08 -1.83
C LEU A 83 -3.04 11.11 -2.55
N ARG A 84 -2.87 12.02 -3.51
CA ARG A 84 -1.60 12.24 -4.18
C ARG A 84 -0.51 12.69 -3.19
N GLY A 85 -0.79 13.69 -2.37
CA GLY A 85 0.13 14.19 -1.36
C GLY A 85 0.54 13.11 -0.36
N TRP A 86 -0.39 12.24 0.04
CA TRP A 86 -0.11 11.10 0.91
C TRP A 86 0.78 10.05 0.21
N THR A 87 0.53 9.80 -1.07
CA THR A 87 1.37 8.91 -1.90
C THR A 87 2.81 9.44 -2.02
N LEU A 88 2.98 10.76 -2.18
CA LEU A 88 4.31 11.39 -2.24
C LEU A 88 5.04 11.32 -0.91
N ARG A 89 4.32 11.51 0.19
CA ARG A 89 4.87 11.48 1.55
C ARG A 89 5.51 10.14 1.92
N HIS A 90 4.94 9.03 1.45
CA HIS A 90 5.37 7.67 1.78
C HIS A 90 6.05 7.00 0.58
N GLU A 91 7.38 7.07 0.52
CA GLU A 91 8.17 6.62 -0.63
C GLU A 91 7.86 5.19 -1.09
N THR A 92 7.51 4.29 -0.16
CA THR A 92 7.14 2.91 -0.48
C THR A 92 5.93 2.83 -1.42
N LEU A 93 4.98 3.78 -1.36
CA LEU A 93 3.78 3.79 -2.20
C LEU A 93 4.08 4.15 -3.67
N ARG A 94 5.21 4.78 -3.95
CA ARG A 94 5.69 5.10 -5.30
C ARG A 94 6.86 4.22 -5.75
N SER A 95 7.11 3.16 -4.99
CA SER A 95 8.09 2.13 -5.31
C SER A 95 7.42 0.87 -5.81
N GLY A 96 8.17 0.04 -6.53
CA GLY A 96 7.71 -1.26 -7.00
C GLY A 96 8.88 -2.20 -7.25
N PHE A 97 8.54 -3.43 -7.65
CA PHE A 97 9.55 -4.47 -7.87
C PHE A 97 9.44 -5.07 -9.26
N ARG A 98 10.56 -5.52 -9.80
CA ARG A 98 10.67 -6.22 -11.07
C ARG A 98 11.60 -7.40 -10.94
N TRP A 99 11.34 -8.42 -11.73
CA TRP A 99 12.19 -9.57 -11.84
C TRP A 99 13.17 -9.42 -13.02
N ALA A 100 14.44 -9.72 -12.78
CA ALA A 100 15.45 -9.93 -13.82
C ALA A 100 16.03 -11.33 -13.61
N GLY A 101 15.47 -12.32 -14.32
CA GLY A 101 15.69 -13.73 -13.98
C GLY A 101 15.10 -14.07 -12.61
N ASP A 102 15.95 -14.54 -11.69
CA ASP A 102 15.55 -14.87 -10.30
C ASP A 102 15.87 -13.76 -9.29
N GLU A 103 16.42 -12.65 -9.76
CA GLU A 103 16.71 -11.49 -8.93
C GLU A 103 15.55 -10.49 -8.96
N MET A 104 15.21 -9.99 -7.79
CA MET A 104 14.19 -8.96 -7.62
C MET A 104 14.83 -7.61 -7.39
N HIS A 105 14.45 -6.64 -8.21
CA HIS A 105 14.98 -5.29 -8.17
C HIS A 105 13.86 -4.29 -7.88
N ARG A 106 14.18 -3.28 -7.06
CA ARG A 106 13.30 -2.15 -6.80
C ARG A 106 13.42 -1.11 -7.91
N PHE A 107 12.35 -0.40 -8.15
CA PHE A 107 12.34 0.91 -8.79
C PHE A 107 11.53 1.89 -7.93
N THR A 108 11.86 3.17 -8.00
CA THR A 108 11.18 4.22 -7.22
C THR A 108 10.94 5.43 -8.11
N LEU A 109 9.68 5.86 -8.22
CA LEU A 109 9.30 7.05 -8.98
C LEU A 109 9.78 8.31 -8.27
N ALA A 110 10.21 9.30 -9.05
CA ALA A 110 10.36 10.66 -8.57
C ALA A 110 8.97 11.25 -8.24
N GLU A 111 8.93 12.24 -7.34
CA GLU A 111 7.67 12.84 -6.92
C GLU A 111 6.91 13.49 -8.08
N ASP A 112 7.64 14.12 -9.00
CA ASP A 112 7.08 14.80 -10.18
C ASP A 112 6.46 13.82 -11.21
N ASP A 113 6.81 12.54 -11.16
CA ASP A 113 6.26 11.51 -12.03
C ASP A 113 4.94 10.91 -11.50
N VAL A 114 4.54 11.31 -10.28
CA VAL A 114 3.35 10.75 -9.62
C VAL A 114 2.13 11.61 -9.89
N SER A 115 1.18 11.05 -10.61
CA SER A 115 -0.16 11.59 -10.78
C SER A 115 -1.21 10.49 -10.69
N LEU A 116 -2.39 10.85 -10.20
CA LEU A 116 -3.52 9.95 -10.09
C LEU A 116 -4.49 10.17 -11.27
N ARG A 117 -5.26 9.15 -11.58
CA ARG A 117 -6.39 9.20 -12.49
C ARG A 117 -7.63 8.80 -11.73
N ARG A 118 -8.61 9.71 -11.70
CA ARG A 118 -9.92 9.49 -11.12
C ARG A 118 -10.87 8.93 -12.16
N GLU A 119 -11.63 7.90 -11.79
CA GLU A 119 -12.65 7.29 -12.62
C GLU A 119 -13.93 7.10 -11.80
N PRO A 120 -15.08 7.64 -12.24
CA PRO A 120 -16.38 7.27 -11.69
C PRO A 120 -16.72 5.85 -12.16
N VAL A 121 -17.03 4.96 -11.23
CA VAL A 121 -17.42 3.58 -11.52
C VAL A 121 -18.92 3.48 -11.73
N GLY A 122 -19.71 4.15 -10.88
CA GLY A 122 -21.16 4.19 -10.97
C GLY A 122 -21.86 4.23 -9.61
N ASP A 123 -23.17 4.34 -9.66
CA ASP A 123 -24.02 4.34 -8.47
C ASP A 123 -24.36 2.91 -8.05
N PHE A 124 -24.02 2.57 -6.82
CA PHE A 124 -24.43 1.32 -6.19
C PHE A 124 -25.63 1.58 -5.27
N THR A 125 -26.68 0.79 -5.43
CA THR A 125 -27.89 0.83 -4.59
C THR A 125 -27.97 -0.37 -3.63
N ASP A 126 -27.17 -1.41 -3.87
CA ASP A 126 -27.09 -2.63 -3.07
C ASP A 126 -25.73 -2.76 -2.39
N ALA A 127 -25.74 -2.87 -1.06
CA ALA A 127 -24.50 -2.98 -0.27
C ALA A 127 -23.70 -4.26 -0.60
N GLY A 128 -24.39 -5.37 -0.84
CA GLY A 128 -23.74 -6.64 -1.17
C GLY A 128 -23.05 -6.60 -2.54
N ALA A 129 -23.67 -5.94 -3.52
CA ALA A 129 -23.05 -5.73 -4.83
C ALA A 129 -21.80 -4.84 -4.73
N LEU A 130 -21.86 -3.78 -3.92
CA LEU A 130 -20.74 -2.90 -3.67
C LEU A 130 -19.58 -3.63 -2.97
N VAL A 131 -19.87 -4.43 -1.94
CA VAL A 131 -18.84 -5.23 -1.24
C VAL A 131 -18.15 -6.21 -2.19
N ARG A 132 -18.92 -6.92 -3.03
CA ARG A 132 -18.33 -7.84 -4.03
C ARG A 132 -17.44 -7.09 -5.02
N HIS A 133 -17.93 -5.95 -5.54
CA HIS A 133 -17.14 -5.13 -6.46
C HIS A 133 -15.83 -4.66 -5.83
N LEU A 134 -15.86 -4.14 -4.59
CA LEU A 134 -14.66 -3.71 -3.88
C LEU A 134 -13.68 -4.88 -3.66
N GLN A 135 -14.19 -6.05 -3.24
CA GLN A 135 -13.36 -7.24 -3.06
C GLN A 135 -12.67 -7.64 -4.37
N ASP A 136 -13.45 -7.86 -5.44
CA ASP A 136 -12.93 -8.26 -6.75
C ASP A 136 -11.91 -7.24 -7.28
N ARG A 137 -12.18 -5.96 -7.07
CA ARG A 137 -11.35 -4.88 -7.53
C ARG A 137 -10.03 -4.79 -6.76
N PHE A 138 -10.09 -4.97 -5.43
CA PHE A 138 -8.91 -4.96 -4.56
C PHE A 138 -8.02 -6.18 -4.78
N ASP A 139 -8.61 -7.34 -4.98
CA ASP A 139 -7.88 -8.58 -5.29
C ASP A 139 -6.98 -8.40 -6.54
N VAL A 140 -7.48 -7.68 -7.54
CA VAL A 140 -6.72 -7.42 -8.77
C VAL A 140 -5.76 -6.24 -8.64
N ALA A 141 -6.20 -5.15 -7.99
CA ALA A 141 -5.44 -3.89 -7.98
C ALA A 141 -4.30 -3.87 -6.97
N ALA A 142 -4.39 -4.69 -5.92
CA ALA A 142 -3.37 -4.79 -4.88
C ALA A 142 -2.65 -6.16 -4.91
N ASP A 143 -2.38 -6.67 -6.11
CA ASP A 143 -1.64 -7.92 -6.32
C ASP A 143 -0.14 -7.71 -6.05
N ALA A 144 0.45 -8.56 -5.20
CA ALA A 144 1.87 -8.56 -4.85
C ALA A 144 2.83 -8.66 -6.04
N LEU A 145 2.39 -9.30 -7.14
CA LEU A 145 3.20 -9.52 -8.35
C LEU A 145 3.00 -8.41 -9.39
N GLY A 146 2.08 -7.48 -9.15
CA GLY A 146 1.77 -6.36 -10.02
C GLY A 146 2.38 -5.04 -9.56
N TRP A 147 2.32 -4.05 -10.46
CA TRP A 147 2.48 -2.64 -10.13
C TRP A 147 1.63 -1.78 -11.06
N PRO A 148 0.90 -0.80 -10.55
CA PRO A 148 0.76 -0.46 -9.13
C PRO A 148 0.04 -1.57 -8.36
N ASN A 149 0.39 -1.72 -7.09
CA ASN A 149 -0.19 -2.69 -6.18
C ASN A 149 -0.96 -2.00 -5.04
N LEU A 150 -1.68 -0.96 -5.41
CA LEU A 150 -2.58 -0.19 -4.54
C LEU A 150 -3.72 0.44 -5.34
N ILE A 151 -4.80 0.75 -4.63
CA ILE A 151 -5.95 1.47 -5.16
C ILE A 151 -6.62 2.27 -4.06
N TYR A 152 -7.15 3.44 -4.40
CA TYR A 152 -7.97 4.27 -3.54
C TYR A 152 -9.38 4.34 -4.09
N THR A 153 -10.38 4.25 -3.23
CA THR A 153 -11.78 4.35 -3.62
C THR A 153 -12.56 5.19 -2.62
N ALA A 154 -13.62 5.82 -3.09
CA ALA A 154 -14.57 6.52 -2.23
C ALA A 154 -15.99 6.23 -2.65
N VAL A 155 -16.87 6.01 -1.68
CA VAL A 155 -18.32 5.92 -1.87
C VAL A 155 -18.94 7.22 -1.39
N VAL A 156 -19.32 8.05 -2.34
CA VAL A 156 -19.81 9.41 -2.11
C VAL A 156 -21.31 9.42 -1.93
N ARG A 157 -21.77 10.06 -0.87
CA ARG A 157 -23.18 10.31 -0.52
C ARG A 157 -23.35 11.78 -0.15
N ASP A 158 -24.57 12.24 0.02
CA ASP A 158 -24.84 13.63 0.39
C ASP A 158 -24.47 13.92 1.87
N ASP A 159 -24.61 12.91 2.73
CA ASP A 159 -24.40 13.03 4.18
C ASP A 159 -23.01 12.60 4.65
N SER A 160 -22.30 11.78 3.86
CA SER A 160 -21.02 11.22 4.23
C SER A 160 -20.29 10.64 3.02
N THR A 161 -18.99 10.46 3.13
CA THR A 161 -18.19 9.74 2.13
C THR A 161 -17.35 8.70 2.83
N SER A 162 -17.50 7.43 2.44
CA SER A 162 -16.65 6.35 2.94
C SER A 162 -15.47 6.14 2.00
N VAL A 163 -14.26 6.22 2.53
CA VAL A 163 -13.01 5.96 1.81
C VAL A 163 -12.58 4.53 2.10
N TYR A 164 -12.25 3.78 1.04
CA TYR A 164 -11.67 2.44 1.12
C TYR A 164 -10.37 2.43 0.32
N MET A 165 -9.32 1.96 0.93
CA MET A 165 -7.99 1.91 0.33
C MET A 165 -7.46 0.48 0.46
N ALA A 166 -6.88 -0.05 -0.61
CA ALA A 166 -6.25 -1.36 -0.58
C ALA A 166 -4.81 -1.28 -1.08
N PHE A 167 -3.94 -2.05 -0.46
CA PHE A 167 -2.51 -2.07 -0.70
C PHE A 167 -2.00 -3.51 -0.61
N ASP A 168 -1.04 -3.86 -1.45
CA ASP A 168 -0.25 -5.04 -1.15
C ASP A 168 0.54 -4.86 0.16
N HIS A 169 0.78 -5.95 0.86
CA HIS A 169 1.47 -5.93 2.16
C HIS A 169 2.94 -5.48 2.06
N THR A 170 3.51 -5.36 0.86
CA THR A 170 4.84 -4.74 0.67
C THR A 170 4.86 -3.24 0.95
N ASN A 171 3.69 -2.57 0.91
CA ASN A 171 3.57 -1.11 1.04
C ASN A 171 3.14 -0.67 2.44
N VAL A 172 2.39 -1.49 3.15
CA VAL A 172 1.78 -1.14 4.44
C VAL A 172 1.84 -2.31 5.41
N ASP A 173 1.76 -1.99 6.69
CA ASP A 173 1.60 -2.93 7.79
C ASP A 173 0.43 -2.51 8.70
N ALA A 174 0.16 -3.28 9.75
CA ALA A 174 -0.91 -2.99 10.68
C ALA A 174 -0.75 -1.64 11.41
N TYR A 175 0.48 -1.17 11.60
CA TYR A 175 0.74 0.13 12.22
C TYR A 175 0.46 1.27 11.24
N SER A 176 0.93 1.16 10.00
CA SER A 176 0.68 2.13 8.92
C SER A 176 -0.81 2.33 8.70
N LEU A 177 -1.59 1.24 8.62
CA LEU A 177 -3.04 1.29 8.40
C LEU A 177 -3.78 2.13 9.45
N GLN A 178 -3.31 2.13 10.69
CA GLN A 178 -3.94 2.90 11.75
C GLN A 178 -3.72 4.41 11.60
N ARG A 179 -2.68 4.83 10.89
CA ARG A 179 -2.32 6.23 10.68
C ARG A 179 -3.02 6.84 9.45
N ILE A 180 -3.42 6.01 8.49
CA ILE A 180 -4.01 6.46 7.22
C ILE A 180 -5.20 7.41 7.42
N PRO A 181 -6.21 7.09 8.25
CA PRO A 181 -7.37 7.96 8.39
C PRO A 181 -7.02 9.37 8.85
N ASP A 182 -6.14 9.48 9.85
CA ASP A 182 -5.73 10.77 10.41
C ASP A 182 -4.93 11.59 9.39
N GLU A 183 -3.98 10.97 8.68
CA GLU A 183 -3.15 11.64 7.69
C GLU A 183 -3.98 12.11 6.48
N ILE A 184 -4.88 11.27 5.97
CA ILE A 184 -5.77 11.64 4.85
C ILE A 184 -6.72 12.76 5.28
N HIS A 185 -7.29 12.67 6.48
CA HIS A 185 -8.18 13.73 6.98
C HIS A 185 -7.46 15.08 7.12
N GLU A 186 -6.22 15.06 7.62
CA GLU A 186 -5.41 16.27 7.75
C GLU A 186 -5.08 16.88 6.39
N LEU A 187 -4.61 16.05 5.44
CA LEU A 187 -4.29 16.48 4.07
C LEU A 187 -5.54 17.04 3.36
N TYR A 188 -6.65 16.32 3.42
CA TYR A 188 -7.91 16.74 2.81
C TYR A 188 -8.41 18.07 3.40
N THR A 189 -8.39 18.22 4.71
CA THR A 189 -8.80 19.47 5.37
C THR A 189 -7.91 20.63 4.97
N ALA A 190 -6.61 20.41 4.81
CA ALA A 190 -5.68 21.42 4.35
C ALA A 190 -5.99 21.88 2.92
N GLN A 191 -6.32 20.95 2.02
CA GLN A 191 -6.73 21.29 0.65
C GLN A 191 -8.00 22.15 0.65
N LEU A 192 -9.02 21.78 1.41
CA LEU A 192 -10.26 22.55 1.52
C LEU A 192 -10.07 23.96 2.05
N THR A 193 -9.14 24.15 2.97
CA THR A 193 -8.93 25.44 3.66
C THR A 193 -7.79 26.27 3.08
N GLY A 194 -7.07 25.76 2.08
CA GLY A 194 -5.88 26.40 1.53
C GLY A 194 -4.74 26.53 2.53
N ARG A 195 -4.75 25.73 3.62
CA ARG A 195 -3.74 25.79 4.67
C ARG A 195 -2.50 25.01 4.28
N THR A 196 -1.34 25.65 4.37
CA THR A 196 -0.06 24.95 4.27
C THR A 196 0.15 24.08 5.51
N LEU A 197 0.36 22.76 5.30
CA LEU A 197 0.67 21.84 6.39
C LEU A 197 2.17 21.86 6.70
N THR A 198 2.48 21.99 7.98
CA THR A 198 3.81 21.68 8.49
C THR A 198 3.77 20.25 9.07
N GLN A 199 3.94 19.27 8.21
CA GLN A 199 3.95 17.88 8.64
C GLN A 199 5.33 17.48 9.18
N THR A 200 5.34 16.65 10.22
CA THR A 200 6.58 16.01 10.67
C THR A 200 7.15 15.17 9.54
N PRO A 201 8.44 15.28 9.19
CA PRO A 201 9.05 14.41 8.20
C PRO A 201 8.87 12.93 8.57
N VAL A 202 8.58 12.09 7.59
CA VAL A 202 8.60 10.62 7.74
C VAL A 202 9.91 10.08 7.21
N GLY A 203 10.47 9.09 7.92
CA GLY A 203 11.63 8.35 7.42
C GLY A 203 11.23 7.50 6.20
N SER A 204 12.16 7.39 5.25
CA SER A 204 11.96 6.50 4.12
C SER A 204 12.04 5.03 4.54
N TYR A 205 10.99 4.25 4.27
CA TYR A 205 11.05 2.79 4.43
C TYR A 205 12.00 2.16 3.41
N VAL A 206 12.21 2.79 2.26
CA VAL A 206 13.17 2.33 1.25
C VAL A 206 14.60 2.46 1.74
N ASP A 207 14.93 3.56 2.43
CA ASP A 207 16.25 3.71 3.08
C ASP A 207 16.42 2.73 4.25
N PHE A 208 15.35 2.46 4.99
CA PHE A 208 15.35 1.42 6.02
C PHE A 208 15.68 0.05 5.45
N CYS A 209 15.15 -0.31 4.26
CA CYS A 209 15.47 -1.58 3.62
C CYS A 209 16.97 -1.71 3.31
N GLU A 210 17.61 -0.64 2.84
CA GLU A 210 19.06 -0.62 2.63
C GLU A 210 19.82 -0.84 3.94
N GLN A 211 19.42 -0.12 5.00
CA GLN A 211 20.03 -0.25 6.32
C GLN A 211 19.83 -1.67 6.90
N GLU A 212 18.65 -2.28 6.72
CA GLU A 212 18.36 -3.65 7.15
C GLU A 212 19.33 -4.63 6.50
N ARG A 213 19.54 -4.53 5.17
CA ARG A 213 20.48 -5.39 4.43
C ARG A 213 21.92 -5.17 4.88
N ALA A 214 22.36 -3.93 4.99
CA ALA A 214 23.72 -3.62 5.47
C ALA A 214 23.98 -4.15 6.89
N ASN A 215 22.98 -4.07 7.78
CA ASN A 215 23.09 -4.63 9.12
C ASN A 215 23.17 -6.17 9.09
N ALA A 216 22.42 -6.83 8.21
CA ALA A 216 22.43 -8.28 8.09
C ALA A 216 23.74 -8.81 7.52
N ASP A 217 24.34 -8.11 6.55
CA ASP A 217 25.65 -8.45 5.98
C ASP A 217 26.79 -8.40 7.01
N GLY A 218 26.61 -7.64 8.09
CA GLY A 218 27.53 -7.60 9.24
C GLY A 218 27.37 -8.75 10.24
N ILE A 219 26.41 -9.67 10.03
CA ILE A 219 26.11 -10.78 10.92
C ILE A 219 26.77 -12.05 10.37
N ASP A 220 27.92 -12.44 10.96
CA ASP A 220 28.58 -13.70 10.67
C ASP A 220 28.36 -14.72 11.80
N ASP A 221 28.97 -15.91 11.63
CA ASP A 221 28.88 -17.01 12.60
C ASP A 221 29.42 -16.69 13.99
N THR A 222 30.21 -15.64 14.14
CA THR A 222 30.80 -15.17 15.40
C THR A 222 29.99 -14.09 16.08
N HIS A 223 28.95 -13.59 15.43
CA HIS A 223 28.12 -12.52 15.96
C HIS A 223 27.30 -12.97 17.18
N THR A 224 27.23 -12.13 18.20
CA THR A 224 26.56 -12.46 19.48
C THR A 224 25.10 -12.84 19.33
N ILE A 225 24.41 -12.33 18.30
CA ILE A 225 23.00 -12.67 18.02
C ILE A 225 22.87 -14.13 17.56
N VAL A 226 23.84 -14.65 16.81
CA VAL A 226 23.88 -16.03 16.35
C VAL A 226 24.04 -16.97 17.55
N ASP A 227 24.93 -16.63 18.50
CA ASP A 227 25.08 -17.40 19.73
C ASP A 227 23.80 -17.42 20.59
N ARG A 228 23.08 -16.30 20.65
CA ARG A 228 21.79 -16.25 21.35
C ARG A 228 20.76 -17.19 20.70
N TRP A 229 20.65 -17.17 19.38
CA TRP A 229 19.74 -18.07 18.66
C TRP A 229 20.16 -19.54 18.82
N ARG A 230 21.45 -19.86 18.70
CA ARG A 230 21.96 -21.21 18.96
C ARG A 230 21.62 -21.69 20.38
N ALA A 231 21.78 -20.82 21.38
CA ALA A 231 21.45 -21.14 22.76
C ALA A 231 19.93 -21.33 22.95
N PHE A 232 19.09 -20.53 22.27
CA PHE A 232 17.64 -20.67 22.28
C PHE A 232 17.21 -22.02 21.66
N ILE A 233 17.67 -22.34 20.46
CA ILE A 233 17.35 -23.59 19.75
C ILE A 233 17.75 -24.80 20.58
N ARG A 234 18.96 -24.79 21.21
CA ARG A 234 19.38 -25.87 22.10
C ARG A 234 18.45 -26.07 23.30
N ARG A 235 17.90 -24.99 23.87
CA ARG A 235 16.94 -25.08 25.00
C ARG A 235 15.56 -25.61 24.58
N CYS A 236 15.20 -25.46 23.31
CA CYS A 236 13.94 -25.91 22.75
C CYS A 236 14.07 -27.30 22.09
N ASP A 237 15.16 -28.05 22.33
CA ASP A 237 15.44 -29.37 21.70
C ASP A 237 15.31 -29.34 20.16
N GLY A 238 15.65 -28.21 19.57
CA GLY A 238 15.54 -28.01 18.12
C GLY A 238 14.14 -27.91 17.56
N ARG A 239 13.13 -27.62 18.38
CA ARG A 239 11.72 -27.47 18.00
C ARG A 239 11.32 -26.01 17.82
#